data_ca3d245c473540f37980c68c84f46a4c
#
_entry.id   ca3d245c473540f37980c68c84f46a4c
#
_cell.length_a   1.000
_cell.length_b   1.000
_cell.length_c   1.000
_cell.angle_alpha   90.00
_cell.angle_beta   90.00
_cell.angle_gamma   90.00
#
_symmetry.space_group_name_H-M   'P 1'
#
loop_
_entity.id
_entity.type
_entity.pdbx_description
1 polymer ?
#
loop_
_entity_poly.entity_id
_entity_poly.type
_entity_poly.pdbx_seq_one_letter_code
_entity_poly.pdbx_strand_id
1 'polypeptide(L)'
;MYNRNGDEMNNIDIEKYFKPNLKQARKRSKQDVEELQFELSDAHQKIGVGKSYKIDTYGCQGNEADSEVMAGILELMGFSHTTSEEDADVIIINTCAIRENAENRIWGELGRLKSYKRQNPDLILALAGCMSQEENVVERVL
;
A
#
# COMPACT_ATOMS: atom_id res chain seq x y z
N MET A 1 12.73 10.70 13.41
CA MET A 1 12.14 9.36 13.63
C MET A 1 13.26 8.35 13.41
N TYR A 2 13.55 7.50 14.37
CA TYR A 2 14.63 6.51 14.28
C TYR A 2 14.03 5.14 13.96
N ASN A 3 14.74 4.35 13.15
CA ASN A 3 14.39 2.95 12.97
C ASN A 3 14.72 2.14 14.25
N ARG A 4 14.31 0.88 14.33
CA ARG A 4 14.56 0.01 15.51
C ARG A 4 16.05 -0.22 15.80
N ASN A 5 16.93 0.13 14.87
CA ASN A 5 18.39 -0.02 14.99
C ASN A 5 19.09 1.31 15.36
N GLY A 6 18.34 2.41 15.57
CA GLY A 6 18.88 3.70 15.96
C GLY A 6 19.44 4.55 14.81
N ASP A 7 19.25 4.15 13.57
CA ASP A 7 19.69 4.93 12.41
C ASP A 7 18.69 6.05 12.09
N GLU A 8 19.17 7.26 11.87
CA GLU A 8 18.36 8.36 11.35
C GLU A 8 17.76 7.96 10.00
N MET A 9 16.45 7.86 9.93
CA MET A 9 15.76 7.76 8.65
C MET A 9 16.08 9.05 7.89
N ASN A 10 16.86 8.91 6.81
CA ASN A 10 17.10 9.99 5.88
C ASN A 10 15.77 10.69 5.57
N ASN A 11 15.74 11.98 5.80
CA ASN A 11 14.59 12.86 5.61
C ASN A 11 14.20 12.82 4.14
N ILE A 12 13.39 11.81 3.78
CA ILE A 12 12.74 11.79 2.47
C ILE A 12 11.78 12.96 2.51
N ASP A 13 12.06 13.99 1.73
CA ASP A 13 11.19 15.16 1.58
C ASP A 13 9.88 14.69 0.89
N ILE A 14 8.97 14.17 1.71
CA ILE A 14 7.67 13.65 1.31
C ILE A 14 6.87 14.74 0.58
N GLU A 15 7.04 16.02 0.94
CA GLU A 15 6.37 17.14 0.25
C GLU A 15 6.72 17.23 -1.24
N LYS A 16 7.91 16.80 -1.64
CA LYS A 16 8.36 16.79 -3.03
C LYS A 16 7.53 15.83 -3.90
N TYR A 17 6.99 14.77 -3.31
CA TYR A 17 6.18 13.76 -4.02
C TYR A 17 4.67 14.07 -4.02
N PHE A 18 4.18 14.88 -3.09
CA PHE A 18 2.75 15.14 -2.90
C PHE A 18 2.24 16.46 -3.48
N LYS A 19 3.10 17.34 -3.98
CA LYS A 19 2.65 18.57 -4.66
C LYS A 19 2.74 18.41 -6.18
N PRO A 20 1.63 18.05 -6.87
CA PRO A 20 1.65 17.96 -8.33
C PRO A 20 1.91 19.36 -8.91
N ASN A 21 3.03 19.52 -9.61
CA ASN A 21 3.32 20.75 -10.33
C ASN A 21 2.53 20.78 -11.64
N LEU A 22 1.34 21.38 -11.61
CA LEU A 22 0.43 21.48 -12.76
C LEU A 22 1.07 22.18 -13.97
N LYS A 23 2.07 23.05 -13.77
CA LYS A 23 2.82 23.68 -14.87
C LYS A 23 3.77 22.68 -15.53
N GLN A 24 4.34 21.73 -14.79
CA GLN A 24 5.16 20.66 -15.34
C GLN A 24 4.30 19.56 -16.00
N ALA A 25 3.13 19.27 -15.46
CA ALA A 25 2.20 18.29 -16.06
C ALA A 25 1.78 18.70 -17.47
N ARG A 26 1.56 19.99 -17.72
CA ARG A 26 1.23 20.52 -19.07
C ARG A 26 2.41 20.48 -20.07
N LYS A 27 3.66 20.44 -19.61
CA LYS A 27 4.84 20.31 -20.47
C LYS A 27 5.16 18.84 -20.83
N ARG A 28 4.67 17.88 -20.06
CA ARG A 28 4.93 16.44 -20.29
C ARG A 28 4.30 15.87 -21.57
N SER A 29 3.31 16.55 -22.17
CA SER A 29 2.68 16.07 -23.41
C SER A 29 3.58 16.10 -24.65
N LYS A 30 4.85 16.53 -24.52
CA LYS A 30 5.83 16.63 -25.62
C LYS A 30 7.19 15.99 -25.31
N GLN A 31 7.32 15.29 -24.17
CA GLN A 31 8.54 14.57 -23.83
C GLN A 31 8.39 13.10 -24.18
N ASP A 32 9.42 12.53 -24.80
CA ASP A 32 9.53 11.09 -24.99
C ASP A 32 9.36 10.40 -23.65
N VAL A 33 8.53 9.36 -23.63
CA VAL A 33 8.29 8.56 -22.43
C VAL A 33 9.55 7.73 -22.20
N GLU A 34 10.39 8.15 -21.24
CA GLU A 34 11.43 7.25 -20.72
C GLU A 34 10.73 6.16 -19.91
N GLU A 35 10.85 4.92 -20.34
CA GLU A 35 10.47 3.76 -19.55
C GLU A 35 11.42 3.69 -18.34
N LEU A 36 10.93 4.14 -17.19
CA LEU A 36 11.61 3.93 -15.92
C LEU A 36 11.51 2.44 -15.58
N GLN A 37 12.60 1.71 -15.76
CA GLN A 37 12.69 0.36 -15.22
C GLN A 37 12.79 0.48 -13.70
N PHE A 38 11.77 -0.03 -13.00
CA PHE A 38 11.79 -0.09 -11.56
C PHE A 38 12.62 -1.30 -11.15
N GLU A 39 13.82 -1.05 -10.63
CA GLU A 39 14.70 -2.08 -10.09
C GLU A 39 14.62 -2.08 -8.56
N LEU A 40 14.19 -3.21 -8.00
CA LEU A 40 14.31 -3.45 -6.57
C LEU A 40 15.77 -3.74 -6.21
N SER A 41 16.27 -3.15 -5.13
CA SER A 41 17.57 -3.53 -4.59
C SER A 41 17.58 -5.02 -4.18
N ASP A 42 18.73 -5.67 -4.28
CA ASP A 42 18.89 -7.10 -3.92
C ASP A 42 18.36 -7.45 -2.53
N ALA A 43 18.45 -6.49 -1.59
CA ALA A 43 17.94 -6.65 -0.24
C ALA A 43 16.40 -6.79 -0.19
N HIS A 44 15.68 -6.19 -1.14
CA HIS A 44 14.21 -6.22 -1.17
C HIS A 44 13.66 -7.36 -2.03
N GLN A 45 14.40 -7.88 -2.99
CA GLN A 45 13.95 -8.93 -3.90
C GLN A 45 13.60 -10.27 -3.23
N LYS A 46 14.05 -10.48 -1.99
CA LYS A 46 13.89 -11.76 -1.28
C LYS A 46 13.11 -11.67 0.03
N ILE A 47 12.60 -10.49 0.39
CA ILE A 47 11.88 -10.27 1.66
C ILE A 47 10.63 -11.15 1.76
N GLY A 48 9.96 -11.38 0.63
CA GLY A 48 8.72 -12.12 0.54
C GLY A 48 8.87 -13.62 0.27
N VAL A 49 10.09 -14.14 0.12
CA VAL A 49 10.27 -15.54 -0.21
C VAL A 49 9.68 -16.44 0.88
N GLY A 50 8.76 -17.32 0.49
CA GLY A 50 8.03 -18.19 1.40
C GLY A 50 6.88 -17.51 2.16
N LYS A 51 6.53 -16.27 1.81
CA LYS A 51 5.42 -15.51 2.38
C LYS A 51 4.34 -15.25 1.34
N SER A 52 3.13 -15.01 1.83
CA SER A 52 1.96 -14.79 1.00
C SER A 52 1.35 -13.41 1.23
N TYR A 53 0.71 -12.87 0.18
CA TYR A 53 -0.02 -11.62 0.28
C TYR A 53 -1.44 -11.74 -0.26
N LYS A 54 -2.34 -10.91 0.28
CA LYS A 54 -3.71 -10.70 -0.21
C LYS A 54 -3.97 -9.21 -0.36
N ILE A 55 -4.65 -8.82 -1.46
CA ILE A 55 -5.09 -7.44 -1.67
C ILE A 55 -6.61 -7.46 -1.87
N ASP A 56 -7.34 -6.75 -1.03
CA ASP A 56 -8.77 -6.52 -1.16
C ASP A 56 -9.02 -5.09 -1.65
N THR A 57 -9.64 -4.95 -2.81
CA THR A 57 -9.89 -3.66 -3.46
C THR A 57 -11.34 -3.24 -3.27
N TYR A 58 -11.55 -2.08 -2.67
CA TYR A 58 -12.86 -1.46 -2.46
C TYR A 58 -12.87 -0.06 -3.07
N GLY A 59 -13.15 0.05 -4.37
CA GLY A 59 -13.07 1.37 -4.99
C GLY A 59 -13.45 1.38 -6.46
N CYS A 60 -12.84 2.32 -7.18
CA CYS A 60 -13.03 2.53 -8.61
C CYS A 60 -11.94 1.79 -9.42
N GLN A 61 -12.03 1.88 -10.74
CA GLN A 61 -11.01 1.31 -11.64
C GLN A 61 -9.58 1.81 -11.36
N GLY A 62 -9.43 3.04 -10.82
CA GLY A 62 -8.13 3.54 -10.38
C GLY A 62 -7.55 2.72 -9.24
N ASN A 63 -8.38 2.33 -8.26
CA ASN A 63 -7.92 1.46 -7.17
C ASN A 63 -7.59 0.05 -7.67
N GLU A 64 -8.29 -0.46 -8.69
CA GLU A 64 -7.96 -1.75 -9.31
C GLU A 64 -6.57 -1.69 -9.95
N ALA A 65 -6.28 -0.65 -10.75
CA ALA A 65 -4.97 -0.43 -11.34
C ALA A 65 -3.86 -0.28 -10.28
N ASP A 66 -4.11 0.46 -9.21
CA ASP A 66 -3.16 0.60 -8.10
C ASP A 66 -2.90 -0.75 -7.41
N SER A 67 -3.94 -1.58 -7.26
CA SER A 67 -3.81 -2.92 -6.68
C SER A 67 -2.97 -3.85 -7.56
N GLU A 68 -3.10 -3.77 -8.89
CA GLU A 68 -2.26 -4.51 -9.82
C GLU A 68 -0.78 -4.10 -9.70
N VAL A 69 -0.51 -2.80 -9.57
CA VAL A 69 0.86 -2.29 -9.35
C VAL A 69 1.42 -2.79 -8.03
N MET A 70 0.64 -2.72 -6.93
CA MET A 70 1.06 -3.22 -5.62
C MET A 70 1.33 -4.72 -5.65
N ALA A 71 0.47 -5.50 -6.32
CA ALA A 71 0.65 -6.93 -6.52
C ALA A 71 1.97 -7.23 -7.25
N GLY A 72 2.22 -6.54 -8.36
CA GLY A 72 3.46 -6.69 -9.13
C GLY A 72 4.71 -6.39 -8.29
N ILE A 73 4.67 -5.35 -7.45
CA ILE A 73 5.79 -5.02 -6.55
C ILE A 73 5.99 -6.13 -5.51
N LEU A 74 4.93 -6.64 -4.89
CA LEU A 74 5.03 -7.73 -3.91
C LEU A 74 5.57 -9.02 -4.54
N GLU A 75 5.15 -9.34 -5.76
CA GLU A 75 5.67 -10.49 -6.51
C GLU A 75 7.16 -10.32 -6.85
N LEU A 76 7.59 -9.14 -7.25
CA LEU A 76 9.01 -8.82 -7.44
C LEU A 76 9.82 -8.94 -6.14
N MET A 77 9.19 -8.71 -4.98
CA MET A 77 9.78 -8.90 -3.66
C MET A 77 9.78 -10.38 -3.22
N GLY A 78 9.22 -11.29 -4.01
CA GLY A 78 9.20 -12.73 -3.76
C GLY A 78 7.99 -13.24 -2.99
N PHE A 79 6.95 -12.42 -2.74
CA PHE A 79 5.70 -12.86 -2.15
C PHE A 79 4.86 -13.63 -3.16
N SER A 80 4.05 -14.57 -2.68
CA SER A 80 3.07 -15.31 -3.48
C SER A 80 1.66 -14.82 -3.19
N HIS A 81 0.83 -14.68 -4.22
CA HIS A 81 -0.57 -14.31 -4.03
C HIS A 81 -1.37 -15.42 -3.34
N THR A 82 -2.23 -15.07 -2.39
CA THR A 82 -3.22 -15.97 -1.79
C THR A 82 -4.61 -15.31 -1.74
N THR A 83 -5.65 -16.14 -1.78
CA THR A 83 -7.02 -15.70 -1.53
C THR A 83 -7.46 -15.94 -0.08
N SER A 84 -6.68 -16.72 0.68
CA SER A 84 -6.93 -17.03 2.09
C SER A 84 -6.31 -15.98 2.99
N GLU A 85 -7.08 -15.47 3.93
CA GLU A 85 -6.60 -14.51 4.93
C GLU A 85 -5.79 -15.18 6.03
N GLU A 86 -6.07 -16.46 6.29
CA GLU A 86 -5.37 -17.26 7.29
C GLU A 86 -3.93 -17.56 6.85
N ASP A 87 -3.72 -17.68 5.53
CA ASP A 87 -2.42 -18.00 4.95
C ASP A 87 -1.62 -16.74 4.57
N ALA A 88 -2.21 -15.55 4.69
CA ALA A 88 -1.55 -14.32 4.30
C ALA A 88 -0.62 -13.80 5.38
N ASP A 89 0.60 -13.45 4.98
CA ASP A 89 1.55 -12.69 5.81
C ASP A 89 1.36 -11.17 5.66
N VAL A 90 0.80 -10.74 4.53
CA VAL A 90 0.48 -9.34 4.24
C VAL A 90 -0.94 -9.25 3.70
N ILE A 91 -1.78 -8.43 4.32
CA ILE A 91 -3.12 -8.09 3.81
C ILE A 91 -3.17 -6.59 3.56
N ILE A 92 -3.49 -6.20 2.33
CA ILE A 92 -3.66 -4.80 1.94
C ILE A 92 -5.13 -4.55 1.62
N ILE A 93 -5.72 -3.57 2.27
CA ILE A 93 -7.06 -3.04 1.92
C ILE A 93 -6.84 -1.77 1.11
N ASN A 94 -7.13 -1.82 -0.20
CA ASN A 94 -7.05 -0.66 -1.08
C ASN A 94 -8.45 -0.06 -1.27
N THR A 95 -8.64 1.18 -0.87
CA THR A 95 -9.98 1.78 -0.76
C THR A 95 -10.04 3.22 -1.25
N CYS A 96 -11.22 3.59 -1.75
CA CYS A 96 -11.57 4.94 -2.17
C CYS A 96 -12.34 5.67 -1.06
N ALA A 97 -12.04 6.96 -0.83
CA ALA A 97 -12.63 7.78 0.23
C ALA A 97 -14.05 8.32 -0.08
N ILE A 98 -14.70 7.93 -1.20
CA ILE A 98 -15.76 8.76 -1.80
C ILE A 98 -17.18 8.52 -1.24
N ARG A 99 -17.43 7.56 -0.34
CA ARG A 99 -18.81 7.27 0.11
C ARG A 99 -18.87 6.82 1.56
N GLU A 100 -19.66 7.53 2.34
CA GLU A 100 -19.94 7.27 3.77
C GLU A 100 -20.36 5.80 4.06
N ASN A 101 -21.12 5.18 3.15
CA ASN A 101 -21.50 3.77 3.24
C ASN A 101 -20.32 2.79 2.97
N ALA A 102 -19.34 3.21 2.16
CA ALA A 102 -18.15 2.42 1.91
C ALA A 102 -17.22 2.44 3.12
N GLU A 103 -17.13 3.57 3.81
CA GLU A 103 -16.32 3.76 5.00
C GLU A 103 -16.74 2.80 6.13
N ASN A 104 -18.04 2.71 6.44
CA ASN A 104 -18.54 1.77 7.45
C ASN A 104 -18.21 0.31 7.13
N ARG A 105 -18.25 -0.07 5.86
CA ARG A 105 -17.87 -1.41 5.42
C ARG A 105 -16.39 -1.69 5.66
N ILE A 106 -15.54 -0.72 5.36
CA ILE A 106 -14.08 -0.83 5.57
C ILE A 106 -13.76 -0.95 7.07
N TRP A 107 -14.44 -0.18 7.92
CA TRP A 107 -14.27 -0.30 9.38
C TRP A 107 -14.69 -1.66 9.91
N GLY A 108 -15.78 -2.23 9.38
CA GLY A 108 -16.20 -3.60 9.70
C GLY A 108 -15.14 -4.62 9.30
N GLU A 109 -14.59 -4.47 8.11
CA GLU A 109 -13.55 -5.35 7.56
C GLU A 109 -12.24 -5.26 8.36
N LEU A 110 -11.79 -4.05 8.66
CA LEU A 110 -10.63 -3.84 9.54
C LEU A 110 -10.82 -4.44 10.92
N GLY A 111 -12.03 -4.31 11.49
CA GLY A 111 -12.39 -4.94 12.77
C GLY A 111 -12.27 -6.45 12.72
N ARG A 112 -12.73 -7.07 11.63
CA ARG A 112 -12.63 -8.51 11.38
C ARG A 112 -11.17 -8.94 11.23
N LEU A 113 -10.39 -8.23 10.43
CA LEU A 113 -8.98 -8.54 10.18
C LEU A 113 -8.09 -8.34 11.42
N LYS A 114 -8.48 -7.46 12.35
CA LYS A 114 -7.81 -7.35 13.65
C LYS A 114 -7.83 -8.68 14.44
N SER A 115 -8.80 -9.55 14.22
CA SER A 115 -8.82 -10.88 14.86
C SER A 115 -7.69 -11.77 14.35
N TYR A 116 -7.41 -11.73 13.05
CA TYR A 116 -6.26 -12.45 12.45
C TYR A 116 -4.92 -11.90 12.94
N LYS A 117 -4.80 -10.57 13.03
CA LYS A 117 -3.61 -9.90 13.59
C LYS A 117 -3.33 -10.30 15.04
N ARG A 118 -4.38 -10.56 15.85
CA ARG A 118 -4.21 -11.05 17.23
C ARG A 118 -3.73 -12.50 17.28
N GLN A 119 -4.13 -13.33 16.34
CA GLN A 119 -3.72 -14.73 16.23
C GLN A 119 -2.33 -14.86 15.62
N ASN A 120 -2.01 -14.01 14.64
CA ASN A 120 -0.71 -13.92 14.00
C ASN A 120 -0.14 -12.49 14.16
N PRO A 121 0.66 -12.23 15.20
CA PRO A 121 1.26 -10.90 15.44
C PRO A 121 2.20 -10.46 14.32
N ASP A 122 2.72 -11.37 13.51
CA ASP A 122 3.61 -11.06 12.39
C ASP A 122 2.86 -10.65 11.12
N LEU A 123 1.55 -10.90 11.03
CA LEU A 123 0.71 -10.45 9.92
C LEU A 123 0.83 -8.92 9.75
N ILE A 124 1.14 -8.48 8.56
CA ILE A 124 1.12 -7.07 8.19
C ILE A 124 -0.26 -6.72 7.64
N LEU A 125 -0.96 -5.82 8.31
CA LEU A 125 -2.23 -5.28 7.86
C LEU A 125 -2.03 -3.83 7.42
N ALA A 126 -2.29 -3.54 6.15
CA ALA A 126 -2.09 -2.22 5.56
C ALA A 126 -3.39 -1.67 4.96
N LEU A 127 -3.58 -0.36 5.10
CA LEU A 127 -4.64 0.41 4.45
C LEU A 127 -4.01 1.29 3.38
N ALA A 128 -4.48 1.19 2.15
CA ALA A 128 -4.02 1.94 0.99
C ALA A 128 -5.18 2.69 0.30
N GLY A 129 -4.84 3.54 -0.65
CA GLY A 129 -5.80 4.33 -1.41
C GLY A 129 -6.17 5.66 -0.76
N CYS A 130 -7.21 6.33 -1.28
CA CYS A 130 -7.56 7.69 -0.87
C CYS A 130 -7.96 7.79 0.61
N MET A 131 -8.61 6.78 1.16
CA MET A 131 -9.06 6.77 2.55
C MET A 131 -7.90 6.82 3.55
N SER A 132 -6.75 6.26 3.21
CA SER A 132 -5.56 6.25 4.08
C SER A 132 -4.92 7.63 4.28
N GLN A 133 -5.35 8.64 3.52
CA GLN A 133 -4.84 10.01 3.59
C GLN A 133 -5.71 10.94 4.47
N GLU A 134 -6.84 10.45 4.96
CA GLU A 134 -7.71 11.23 5.83
C GLU A 134 -7.21 11.17 7.29
N GLU A 135 -7.02 12.33 7.92
CA GLU A 135 -6.46 12.47 9.27
C GLU A 135 -7.24 11.64 10.31
N ASN A 136 -8.57 11.71 10.26
CA ASN A 136 -9.46 10.95 11.14
C ASN A 136 -9.32 9.42 10.99
N VAL A 137 -8.95 8.96 9.80
CA VAL A 137 -8.73 7.52 9.52
C VAL A 137 -7.40 7.08 10.11
N VAL A 138 -6.35 7.87 9.90
CA VAL A 138 -5.01 7.59 10.45
C VAL A 138 -5.06 7.47 11.97
N GLU A 139 -5.72 8.40 12.66
CA GLU A 139 -5.89 8.37 14.12
C GLU A 139 -6.66 7.14 14.64
N ARG A 140 -7.60 6.60 13.86
CA ARG A 140 -8.39 5.41 14.25
C ARG A 140 -7.68 4.08 13.98
N VAL A 141 -6.73 4.06 13.05
CA VAL A 141 -5.98 2.83 12.68
C VAL A 141 -4.78 2.62 13.57
N LEU A 142 -4.12 3.69 14.01
CA LEU A 142 -3.00 3.67 14.95
C LEU A 142 -3.45 3.38 16.39
#